data_e72bf0fa4be78ae630257b56e8023972
#
_entry.id   e72bf0fa4be78ae630257b56e8023972
#
_cell.length_a   1.000
_cell.length_b   1.000
_cell.length_c   1.000
_cell.angle_alpha   90.00
_cell.angle_beta   90.00
_cell.angle_gamma   90.00
#
_symmetry.space_group_name_H-M   'P 1'
#
loop_
_entity.id
_entity.type
_entity.pdbx_description
1 polymer ?
#
loop_
_entity_poly.entity_id
_entity_poly.type
_entity_poly.pdbx_seq_one_letter_code
_entity_poly.pdbx_strand_id
1 'polypeptide(L)'
;MKVINLFGGPGTGKSTNAAGLFFEMKSRGYKVELVTEFAKDLVYQESFFRLKDQLMILARQNHKLWVLKDKVDYAIVDSPLLLSQHYFQDNGDYNEKLFKDFVLDTYNKYNNLNIFLQRNSEEHPYQQYGRSQTEEEAILIDESIKSIL
;
A
#
# COMPACT_ATOMS: atom_id res chain seq x y z
N MET A 1 -12.29 -14.05 -0.39
CA MET A 1 -10.93 -13.58 -0.75
C MET A 1 -10.22 -13.09 0.51
N LYS A 2 -9.02 -13.61 0.84
CA LYS A 2 -8.14 -13.07 1.88
C LYS A 2 -7.18 -12.05 1.26
N VAL A 3 -7.02 -10.91 1.89
CA VAL A 3 -6.14 -9.82 1.44
C VAL A 3 -4.86 -9.83 2.28
N ILE A 4 -3.73 -10.10 1.65
CA ILE A 4 -2.40 -10.10 2.27
C ILE A 4 -1.79 -8.73 2.04
N ASN A 5 -1.78 -7.91 3.08
CA ASN A 5 -1.32 -6.53 3.05
C ASN A 5 0.17 -6.46 3.46
N LEU A 6 1.02 -5.91 2.59
CA LEU A 6 2.42 -5.66 2.92
C LEU A 6 2.59 -4.20 3.36
N PHE A 7 2.88 -3.99 4.64
CA PHE A 7 3.12 -2.70 5.25
C PHE A 7 4.62 -2.42 5.41
N GLY A 8 4.97 -1.16 5.42
CA GLY A 8 6.31 -0.61 5.57
C GLY A 8 6.47 0.63 4.73
N GLY A 9 7.39 1.51 5.09
CA GLY A 9 7.68 2.73 4.35
C GLY A 9 8.35 2.49 3.01
N PRO A 10 8.66 3.55 2.27
CA PRO A 10 9.42 3.46 1.03
C PRO A 10 10.76 2.72 1.25
N GLY A 11 11.11 1.80 0.34
CA GLY A 11 12.39 1.09 0.40
C GLY A 11 12.46 -0.16 1.31
N THR A 12 11.38 -0.56 1.99
CA THR A 12 11.35 -1.80 2.82
C THR A 12 11.23 -3.10 2.01
N GLY A 13 11.21 -3.02 0.68
CA GLY A 13 11.12 -4.21 -0.18
C GLY A 13 9.69 -4.73 -0.40
N LYS A 14 8.63 -3.94 -0.13
CA LYS A 14 7.23 -4.35 -0.33
C LYS A 14 7.00 -4.95 -1.71
N SER A 15 7.33 -4.23 -2.78
CA SER A 15 7.10 -4.69 -4.16
C SER A 15 7.86 -5.96 -4.49
N THR A 16 9.10 -6.09 -3.99
CA THR A 16 9.94 -7.28 -4.19
C THR A 16 9.33 -8.48 -3.47
N ASN A 17 8.94 -8.32 -2.20
CA ASN A 17 8.33 -9.39 -1.42
C ASN A 17 6.94 -9.76 -1.96
N ALA A 18 6.14 -8.77 -2.41
CA ALA A 18 4.86 -9.00 -3.05
C ALA A 18 4.99 -9.84 -4.32
N ALA A 19 5.97 -9.50 -5.18
CA ALA A 19 6.26 -10.25 -6.42
C ALA A 19 6.75 -11.68 -6.11
N GLY A 20 7.65 -11.84 -5.16
CA GLY A 20 8.15 -13.15 -4.73
C GLY A 20 7.04 -14.04 -4.16
N LEU A 21 6.24 -13.51 -3.26
CA LEU A 21 5.09 -14.22 -2.67
C LEU A 21 4.05 -14.59 -3.75
N PHE A 22 3.77 -13.67 -4.68
CA PHE A 22 2.88 -13.93 -5.80
C PHE A 22 3.38 -15.08 -6.67
N PHE A 23 4.67 -15.06 -7.04
CA PHE A 23 5.29 -16.13 -7.82
C PHE A 23 5.17 -17.48 -7.12
N GLU A 24 5.54 -17.54 -5.82
CA GLU A 24 5.47 -18.77 -5.03
C GLU A 24 4.03 -19.33 -4.94
N MET A 25 3.06 -18.48 -4.65
CA MET A 25 1.67 -18.90 -4.53
C MET A 25 1.10 -19.35 -5.87
N LYS A 26 1.38 -18.63 -6.97
CA LYS A 26 0.95 -19.04 -8.34
C LYS A 26 1.57 -20.38 -8.74
N SER A 27 2.87 -20.57 -8.49
CA SER A 27 3.58 -21.81 -8.81
C SER A 27 3.04 -23.02 -8.06
N ARG A 28 2.46 -22.81 -6.87
CA ARG A 28 1.78 -23.85 -6.07
C ARG A 28 0.30 -24.03 -6.41
N GLY A 29 -0.22 -23.33 -7.42
CA GLY A 29 -1.60 -23.47 -7.90
C GLY A 29 -2.66 -22.70 -7.11
N TYR A 30 -2.28 -21.76 -6.22
CA TYR A 30 -3.25 -20.90 -5.53
C TYR A 30 -3.93 -19.93 -6.51
N LYS A 31 -5.23 -19.68 -6.30
CA LYS A 31 -5.97 -18.61 -6.99
C LYS A 31 -5.62 -17.27 -6.30
N VAL A 32 -4.54 -16.65 -6.73
CA VAL A 32 -3.99 -15.43 -6.16
C VAL A 32 -3.73 -14.38 -7.24
N GLU A 33 -3.95 -13.10 -6.90
CA GLU A 33 -3.60 -11.95 -7.76
C GLU A 33 -2.77 -10.92 -6.99
N LEU A 34 -1.88 -10.22 -7.73
CA LEU A 34 -1.05 -9.15 -7.21
C LEU A 34 -1.72 -7.80 -7.49
N VAL A 35 -1.93 -7.03 -6.43
CA VAL A 35 -2.48 -5.67 -6.48
C VAL A 35 -1.34 -4.68 -6.27
N THR A 36 -0.85 -4.12 -7.37
CA THR A 36 0.26 -3.15 -7.37
C THR A 36 -0.20 -1.78 -6.91
N GLU A 37 0.75 -0.97 -6.43
CA GLU A 37 0.53 0.39 -5.97
C GLU A 37 0.12 1.33 -7.10
N PHE A 38 -1.04 1.99 -6.97
CA PHE A 38 -1.50 3.00 -7.95
C PHE A 38 -0.70 4.32 -7.84
N ALA A 39 -0.34 4.74 -6.63
CA ALA A 39 0.41 5.98 -6.42
C ALA A 39 1.75 5.98 -7.18
N LYS A 40 2.38 4.82 -7.33
CA LYS A 40 3.63 4.67 -8.10
C LYS A 40 3.47 5.03 -9.58
N ASP A 41 2.31 4.73 -10.18
CA ASP A 41 2.03 5.14 -11.56
C ASP A 41 2.02 6.66 -11.69
N LEU A 42 1.50 7.38 -10.68
CA LEU A 42 1.49 8.84 -10.65
C LEU A 42 2.91 9.43 -10.51
N VAL A 43 3.79 8.78 -9.75
CA VAL A 43 5.20 9.17 -9.63
C VAL A 43 5.89 9.06 -10.98
N TYR A 44 5.74 7.96 -11.72
CA TYR A 44 6.31 7.79 -13.05
C TYR A 44 5.73 8.74 -14.09
N GLN A 45 4.47 9.19 -13.90
CA GLN A 45 3.83 10.20 -14.74
C GLN A 45 4.22 11.63 -14.33
N GLU A 46 5.07 11.82 -13.31
CA GLU A 46 5.41 13.12 -12.73
C GLU A 46 4.18 13.93 -12.27
N SER A 47 3.08 13.23 -11.97
CA SER A 47 1.80 13.81 -11.59
C SER A 47 1.72 14.05 -10.08
N PHE A 48 2.69 14.77 -9.51
CA PHE A 48 2.83 14.99 -8.07
C PHE A 48 1.63 15.72 -7.44
N PHE A 49 0.96 16.59 -8.20
CA PHE A 49 -0.27 17.22 -7.72
C PHE A 49 -1.36 16.18 -7.40
N ARG A 50 -1.49 15.15 -8.25
CA ARG A 50 -2.50 14.08 -8.07
C ARG A 50 -2.19 13.16 -6.90
N LEU A 51 -0.94 13.08 -6.45
CA LEU A 51 -0.56 12.31 -5.24
C LEU A 51 -1.18 12.90 -3.96
N LYS A 52 -1.57 14.17 -3.96
CA LYS A 52 -2.24 14.81 -2.83
C LYS A 52 -3.70 14.40 -2.70
N ASP A 53 -4.33 13.94 -3.78
CA ASP A 53 -5.72 13.48 -3.79
C ASP A 53 -5.82 12.03 -3.26
N GLN A 54 -5.79 11.91 -1.95
CA GLN A 54 -5.84 10.60 -1.28
C GLN A 54 -7.19 9.91 -1.43
N LEU A 55 -8.29 10.64 -1.68
CA LEU A 55 -9.60 10.04 -1.99
C LEU A 55 -9.57 9.31 -3.34
N MET A 56 -8.97 9.93 -4.35
CA MET A 56 -8.79 9.30 -5.67
C MET A 56 -7.88 8.07 -5.56
N ILE A 57 -6.75 8.18 -4.83
CA ILE A 57 -5.80 7.07 -4.64
C ILE A 57 -6.50 5.90 -3.94
N LEU A 58 -7.22 6.16 -2.84
CA LEU A 58 -8.01 5.16 -2.13
C LEU A 58 -9.01 4.48 -3.06
N ALA A 59 -9.78 5.26 -3.83
CA ALA A 59 -10.80 4.73 -4.74
C ALA A 59 -10.19 3.83 -5.81
N ARG A 60 -9.06 4.23 -6.40
CA ARG A 60 -8.33 3.45 -7.41
C ARG A 60 -7.75 2.16 -6.84
N GLN A 61 -7.14 2.23 -5.66
CA GLN A 61 -6.56 1.07 -5.01
C GLN A 61 -7.65 0.08 -4.57
N ASN A 62 -8.75 0.60 -3.99
CA ASN A 62 -9.90 -0.23 -3.61
C ASN A 62 -10.56 -0.88 -4.82
N HIS A 63 -10.67 -0.19 -5.96
CA HIS A 63 -11.24 -0.76 -7.19
C HIS A 63 -10.45 -1.97 -7.67
N LYS A 64 -9.12 -1.97 -7.58
CA LYS A 64 -8.28 -3.14 -7.93
C LYS A 64 -8.63 -4.36 -7.06
N LEU A 65 -8.94 -4.18 -5.78
CA LEU A 65 -9.39 -5.25 -4.89
C LEU A 65 -10.84 -5.68 -5.17
N TRP A 66 -11.70 -4.69 -5.42
CA TRP A 66 -13.13 -4.92 -5.64
C TRP A 66 -13.39 -5.82 -6.85
N VAL A 67 -12.66 -5.64 -7.95
CA VAL A 67 -12.82 -6.46 -9.17
C VAL A 67 -12.37 -7.92 -8.98
N LEU A 68 -11.55 -8.21 -7.97
CA LEU A 68 -11.06 -9.55 -7.63
C LEU A 68 -11.99 -10.30 -6.67
N LYS A 69 -12.94 -9.60 -6.04
CA LYS A 69 -13.86 -10.18 -5.07
C LYS A 69 -14.64 -11.35 -5.71
N ASP A 70 -14.71 -12.46 -4.97
CA ASP A 70 -15.35 -13.70 -5.38
C ASP A 70 -14.74 -14.40 -6.63
N LYS A 71 -13.60 -13.92 -7.12
CA LYS A 71 -12.88 -14.49 -8.28
C LYS A 71 -11.59 -15.19 -7.90
N VAL A 72 -10.94 -14.75 -6.82
CA VAL A 72 -9.70 -15.33 -6.32
C VAL A 72 -9.79 -15.60 -4.82
N ASP A 73 -8.95 -16.52 -4.35
CA ASP A 73 -8.88 -16.86 -2.93
C ASP A 73 -8.01 -15.86 -2.15
N TYR A 74 -6.98 -15.30 -2.80
CA TYR A 74 -6.01 -14.39 -2.22
C TYR A 74 -5.75 -13.17 -3.11
N ALA A 75 -5.54 -12.01 -2.49
CA ALA A 75 -4.98 -10.82 -3.12
C ALA A 75 -3.75 -10.37 -2.31
N ILE A 76 -2.59 -10.23 -2.95
CA ILE A 76 -1.38 -9.67 -2.33
C ILE A 76 -1.35 -8.19 -2.67
N VAL A 77 -1.25 -7.32 -1.66
CA VAL A 77 -1.36 -5.87 -1.82
C VAL A 77 -0.04 -5.21 -1.44
N ASP A 78 0.61 -4.60 -2.43
CA ASP A 78 1.85 -3.84 -2.25
C ASP A 78 1.63 -2.45 -1.60
N SER A 79 0.43 -1.91 -1.72
CA SER A 79 0.04 -0.64 -1.09
C SER A 79 -1.35 -0.78 -0.43
N PRO A 80 -1.39 -1.21 0.84
CA PRO A 80 -2.63 -1.40 1.60
C PRO A 80 -3.47 -0.13 1.72
N LEU A 81 -4.80 -0.29 1.72
CA LEU A 81 -5.75 0.84 1.80
C LEU A 81 -5.51 1.74 3.01
N LEU A 82 -5.12 1.18 4.15
CA LEU A 82 -4.82 1.95 5.36
C LEU A 82 -3.71 2.99 5.19
N LEU A 83 -2.79 2.79 4.23
CA LEU A 83 -1.73 3.78 3.96
C LEU A 83 -2.30 5.13 3.52
N SER A 84 -3.51 5.19 2.97
CA SER A 84 -4.17 6.45 2.65
C SER A 84 -4.41 7.33 3.89
N GLN A 85 -4.54 6.74 5.10
CA GLN A 85 -4.62 7.53 6.35
C GLN A 85 -3.30 8.23 6.67
N HIS A 86 -2.17 7.53 6.43
CA HIS A 86 -0.84 8.09 6.68
C HIS A 86 -0.50 9.22 5.70
N TYR A 87 -0.80 9.02 4.40
CA TYR A 87 -0.47 10.00 3.36
C TYR A 87 -1.49 11.13 3.20
N PHE A 88 -2.58 11.10 3.96
CA PHE A 88 -3.56 12.18 3.94
C PHE A 88 -2.94 13.48 4.46
N GLN A 89 -3.12 14.55 3.70
CA GLN A 89 -2.73 15.91 4.09
C GLN A 89 -4.00 16.74 4.17
N ASP A 90 -4.26 17.33 5.33
CA ASP A 90 -5.37 18.26 5.47
C ASP A 90 -5.05 19.55 4.70
N ASN A 91 -5.75 19.72 3.59
CA ASN A 91 -5.69 20.91 2.73
C ASN A 91 -7.01 21.70 2.74
N GLY A 92 -7.94 21.33 3.65
CA GLY A 92 -9.26 21.92 3.78
C GLY A 92 -10.31 21.37 2.81
N ASP A 93 -9.95 20.46 1.88
CA ASP A 93 -10.89 19.89 0.90
C ASP A 93 -11.82 18.84 1.54
N TYR A 94 -11.32 18.11 2.54
CA TYR A 94 -12.05 17.04 3.22
C TYR A 94 -11.88 17.12 4.73
N ASN A 95 -12.89 16.67 5.47
CA ASN A 95 -12.76 16.47 6.90
C ASN A 95 -11.86 15.24 7.16
N GLU A 96 -10.71 15.46 7.79
CA GLU A 96 -9.70 14.43 8.05
C GLU A 96 -10.28 13.22 8.80
N LYS A 97 -11.06 13.48 9.86
CA LYS A 97 -11.65 12.40 10.66
C LYS A 97 -12.58 11.54 9.82
N LEU A 98 -13.48 12.16 9.05
CA LEU A 98 -14.41 11.41 8.18
C LEU A 98 -13.67 10.62 7.11
N PHE A 99 -12.59 11.18 6.54
CA PHE A 99 -11.78 10.47 5.57
C PHE A 99 -11.10 9.24 6.20
N LYS A 100 -10.47 9.40 7.36
CA LYS A 100 -9.81 8.30 8.07
C LYS A 100 -10.81 7.22 8.50
N ASP A 101 -11.98 7.59 9.00
CA ASP A 101 -13.05 6.66 9.34
C ASP A 101 -13.54 5.89 8.09
N PHE A 102 -13.66 6.56 6.94
CA PHE A 102 -14.05 5.93 5.67
C PHE A 102 -12.98 4.96 5.14
N VAL A 103 -11.69 5.31 5.24
CA VAL A 103 -10.58 4.40 4.90
C VAL A 103 -10.67 3.14 5.74
N LEU A 104 -10.85 3.28 7.06
CA LEU A 104 -10.93 2.16 7.99
C LEU A 104 -12.16 1.28 7.71
N ASP A 105 -13.33 1.88 7.49
CA ASP A 105 -14.54 1.12 7.12
C ASP A 105 -14.34 0.37 5.81
N THR A 106 -13.77 1.01 4.79
CA THR A 106 -13.48 0.38 3.49
C THR A 106 -12.51 -0.81 3.64
N TYR A 107 -11.44 -0.62 4.41
CA TYR A 107 -10.45 -1.65 4.70
C TYR A 107 -11.07 -2.85 5.44
N ASN A 108 -11.94 -2.61 6.43
CA ASN A 108 -12.58 -3.65 7.23
C ASN A 108 -13.62 -4.49 6.47
N LYS A 109 -13.98 -4.11 5.22
CA LYS A 109 -14.81 -4.96 4.35
C LYS A 109 -14.07 -6.18 3.80
N TYR A 110 -12.76 -6.24 3.97
CA TYR A 110 -11.91 -7.34 3.51
C TYR A 110 -11.44 -8.22 4.67
N ASN A 111 -11.15 -9.48 4.37
CA ASN A 111 -10.49 -10.39 5.33
C ASN A 111 -8.98 -10.16 5.24
N ASN A 112 -8.48 -9.27 6.10
CA ASN A 112 -7.11 -8.76 6.05
C ASN A 112 -6.13 -9.63 6.85
N LEU A 113 -4.97 -9.90 6.26
CA LEU A 113 -3.75 -10.39 6.90
C LEU A 113 -2.66 -9.35 6.72
N ASN A 114 -2.18 -8.76 7.80
CA ASN A 114 -1.19 -7.70 7.78
C ASN A 114 0.21 -8.26 8.04
N ILE A 115 1.16 -7.89 7.18
CA ILE A 115 2.57 -8.21 7.31
C ILE A 115 3.34 -6.89 7.28
N PHE A 116 4.00 -6.56 8.38
CA PHE A 116 4.90 -5.41 8.43
C PHE A 116 6.32 -5.85 8.05
N LEU A 117 6.87 -5.23 7.00
CA LEU A 117 8.24 -5.46 6.57
C LEU A 117 9.18 -4.51 7.30
N GLN A 118 10.00 -5.08 8.15
CA GLN A 118 11.02 -4.30 8.86
C GLN A 118 12.16 -3.93 7.91
N ARG A 119 12.57 -2.66 7.94
CA ARG A 119 13.73 -2.16 7.19
C ARG A 119 15.01 -2.85 7.68
N ASN A 120 15.85 -3.25 6.73
CA ASN A 120 17.18 -3.75 6.98
C ASN A 120 18.16 -3.00 6.04
N SER A 121 18.59 -1.82 6.47
CA SER A 121 19.46 -0.94 5.67
C SER A 121 20.89 -1.50 5.54
N GLU A 122 21.30 -2.42 6.42
CA GLU A 122 22.64 -3.06 6.36
C GLU A 122 22.75 -4.02 5.18
N GLU A 123 21.74 -4.86 4.97
CA GLU A 123 21.71 -5.83 3.86
C GLU A 123 21.14 -5.24 2.58
N HIS A 124 20.21 -4.28 2.70
CA HIS A 124 19.48 -3.68 1.59
C HIS A 124 19.53 -2.15 1.68
N PRO A 125 20.60 -1.50 1.21
CA PRO A 125 20.74 -0.05 1.22
C PRO A 125 19.57 0.64 0.51
N TYR A 126 19.15 1.79 1.05
CA TYR A 126 18.06 2.57 0.50
C TYR A 126 18.39 3.02 -0.94
N GLN A 127 17.42 2.83 -1.84
CA GLN A 127 17.54 3.27 -3.22
C GLN A 127 16.53 4.40 -3.49
N GLN A 128 17.02 5.55 -3.94
CA GLN A 128 16.20 6.72 -4.27
C GLN A 128 15.32 6.50 -5.52
N TYR A 129 15.69 5.59 -6.42
CA TYR A 129 14.99 5.37 -7.68
C TYR A 129 13.50 5.07 -7.52
N GLY A 130 12.65 5.86 -8.21
CA GLY A 130 11.19 5.73 -8.16
C GLY A 130 10.55 6.17 -6.84
N ARG A 131 11.25 7.00 -6.04
CA ARG A 131 10.78 7.51 -4.75
C ARG A 131 11.01 9.00 -4.63
N SER A 132 10.12 9.70 -3.93
CA SER A 132 10.23 11.13 -3.62
C SER A 132 10.82 11.38 -2.22
N GLN A 133 10.86 10.36 -1.34
CA GLN A 133 11.32 10.46 0.05
C GLN A 133 12.82 10.18 0.16
N THR A 134 13.48 10.81 1.15
CA THR A 134 14.82 10.41 1.61
C THR A 134 14.76 9.16 2.50
N GLU A 135 15.91 8.59 2.88
CA GLU A 135 15.95 7.45 3.79
C GLU A 135 15.46 7.83 5.20
N GLU A 136 15.83 9.01 5.70
CA GLU A 136 15.38 9.52 7.00
C GLU A 136 13.86 9.69 7.04
N GLU A 137 13.27 10.27 5.99
CA GLU A 137 11.82 10.39 5.84
C GLU A 137 11.15 9.01 5.80
N ALA A 138 11.75 8.05 5.09
CA ALA A 138 11.23 6.69 5.00
C ALA A 138 11.23 5.96 6.35
N ILE A 139 12.22 6.20 7.22
CA ILE A 139 12.27 5.66 8.59
C ILE A 139 11.14 6.25 9.45
N LEU A 140 10.91 7.55 9.38
CA LEU A 140 9.78 8.19 10.08
C LEU A 140 8.42 7.66 9.62
N ILE A 141 8.30 7.36 8.32
CA ILE A 141 7.11 6.72 7.76
C ILE A 141 6.92 5.31 8.33
N ASP A 142 7.99 4.51 8.49
CA ASP A 142 7.91 3.19 9.09
C ASP A 142 7.29 3.25 10.51
N GLU A 143 7.72 4.20 11.36
CA GLU A 143 7.19 4.36 12.71
C GLU A 143 5.72 4.81 12.70
N SER A 144 5.37 5.74 11.81
CA SER A 144 3.98 6.17 11.64
C SER A 144 3.07 5.03 11.18
N ILE A 145 3.53 4.18 10.25
CA ILE A 145 2.76 3.02 9.77
C ILE A 145 2.55 2.01 10.90
N LYS A 146 3.57 1.76 11.75
CA LYS A 146 3.41 0.87 12.91
C LYS A 146 2.31 1.36 13.86
N SER A 147 2.11 2.66 13.98
CA SER A 147 1.12 3.23 14.90
C SER A 147 -0.34 3.06 14.45
N ILE A 148 -0.58 2.74 13.16
CA ILE A 148 -1.92 2.53 12.59
C ILE A 148 -2.29 1.04 12.44
N LEU A 149 -1.37 0.12 12.76
CA LEU A 149 -1.56 -1.33 12.69
C LEU A 149 -1.95 -1.94 14.02
#